data_efd5620c897f8d5ea1975c248e314a37
#
_entry.id   efd5620c897f8d5ea1975c248e314a37
#
_cell.length_a   1.000
_cell.length_b   1.000
_cell.length_c   1.000
_cell.angle_alpha   90.00
_cell.angle_beta   90.00
_cell.angle_gamma   90.00
#
_symmetry.space_group_name_H-M   'P 1'
#
loop_
_entity.id
_entity.type
_entity.pdbx_description
1 polymer ?
#
loop_
_entity_poly.entity_id
_entity_poly.type
_entity_poly.pdbx_seq_one_letter_code
_entity_poly.pdbx_strand_id
1 'polypeptide(L)'
;MFNLDRLDENWYQKVYHCYSDIIMKTFEFYGNKPDFYASALPITTNSISSPMGLGSDSLPVEIDLFSEKTFLADSMQFLLEYGLRFKRKGAFYIMPTFRGEALDERHLNQFYHSECEIFGSLTDVMVLCEEYIKFIVSFIISQPYYDVEEKTKKDIENIIRLKEFPKIKFEDAKILMLKNNINGIDVIDGIEVVNSTGERWLIEYYGGVVWLMNPLHLSVPFYQAYDSINKNYAKCADLLLGMGETLGCGERANYVEVIRSLEEHSVNLSDYEWYIEMKKRYPLKTSGFGLGIERLIAWLFNIDDIRKIPYVSRENGKIIFP
;
A
#
# COMPACT_ATOMS: atom_id res chain seq x y z
N MET A 1 -24.29 -16.53 10.03
CA MET A 1 -24.24 -17.58 8.98
C MET A 1 -22.86 -18.19 9.03
N PHE A 2 -22.73 -19.51 9.01
CA PHE A 2 -21.43 -20.19 8.96
C PHE A 2 -21.01 -20.34 7.49
N ASN A 3 -19.73 -20.13 7.20
CA ASN A 3 -19.16 -20.24 5.85
C ASN A 3 -18.35 -21.54 5.67
N LEU A 4 -18.81 -22.64 6.24
CA LEU A 4 -18.08 -23.91 6.21
C LEU A 4 -17.95 -24.49 4.79
N ASP A 5 -18.88 -24.16 3.89
CA ASP A 5 -18.82 -24.59 2.48
C ASP A 5 -17.53 -24.14 1.77
N ARG A 6 -16.92 -23.05 2.23
CA ARG A 6 -15.63 -22.57 1.70
C ARG A 6 -14.48 -23.56 1.89
N LEU A 7 -14.59 -24.47 2.87
CA LEU A 7 -13.58 -25.51 3.10
C LEU A 7 -13.48 -26.51 1.94
N ASP A 8 -14.59 -26.71 1.23
CA ASP A 8 -14.67 -27.62 0.08
C ASP A 8 -14.43 -26.93 -1.26
N GLU A 9 -14.32 -25.59 -1.26
CA GLU A 9 -14.07 -24.80 -2.47
C GLU A 9 -12.58 -24.74 -2.79
N ASN A 10 -12.17 -25.27 -3.95
CA ASN A 10 -10.79 -25.23 -4.44
C ASN A 10 -10.21 -23.80 -4.48
N TRP A 11 -11.07 -22.80 -4.71
CA TRP A 11 -10.65 -21.40 -4.72
C TRP A 11 -10.08 -20.95 -3.36
N TYR A 12 -10.79 -21.19 -2.28
CA TYR A 12 -10.32 -20.78 -0.95
C TYR A 12 -9.15 -21.59 -0.43
N GLN A 13 -9.02 -22.87 -0.84
CA GLN A 13 -7.81 -23.65 -0.60
C GLN A 13 -6.61 -23.04 -1.32
N LYS A 14 -6.78 -22.68 -2.60
CA LYS A 14 -5.75 -22.00 -3.40
C LYS A 14 -5.34 -20.65 -2.76
N VAL A 15 -6.31 -19.84 -2.35
CA VAL A 15 -6.06 -18.56 -1.67
C VAL A 15 -5.31 -18.75 -0.35
N TYR A 16 -5.72 -19.73 0.46
CA TYR A 16 -5.04 -20.03 1.73
C TYR A 16 -3.55 -20.37 1.51
N HIS A 17 -3.26 -21.21 0.51
CA HIS A 17 -1.88 -21.52 0.13
C HIS A 17 -1.14 -20.29 -0.39
N CYS A 18 -1.81 -19.43 -1.19
CA CYS A 18 -1.20 -18.23 -1.74
C CYS A 18 -0.80 -17.23 -0.65
N TYR A 19 -1.63 -17.01 0.36
CA TYR A 19 -1.24 -16.22 1.53
C TYR A 19 -0.01 -16.80 2.23
N SER A 20 0.01 -18.11 2.48
CA SER A 20 1.14 -18.77 3.10
C SER A 20 2.43 -18.58 2.30
N ASP A 21 2.37 -18.80 0.99
CA ASP A 21 3.54 -18.66 0.12
C ASP A 21 4.02 -17.22 0.01
N ILE A 22 3.11 -16.25 -0.08
CA ILE A 22 3.48 -14.82 -0.08
C ILE A 22 4.19 -14.48 1.24
N ILE A 23 3.66 -14.92 2.39
CA ILE A 23 4.27 -14.68 3.69
C ILE A 23 5.68 -15.27 3.75
N MET A 24 5.82 -16.55 3.43
CA MET A 24 7.11 -17.26 3.50
C MET A 24 8.14 -16.65 2.53
N LYS A 25 7.72 -16.33 1.32
CA LYS A 25 8.59 -15.71 0.32
C LYS A 25 8.96 -14.27 0.67
N THR A 26 8.13 -13.53 1.34
CA THR A 26 8.47 -12.21 1.89
C THR A 26 9.60 -12.32 2.91
N PHE A 27 9.50 -13.26 3.85
CA PHE A 27 10.58 -13.50 4.82
C PHE A 27 11.86 -14.00 4.14
N GLU A 28 11.77 -14.82 3.10
CA GLU A 28 12.93 -15.24 2.32
C GLU A 28 13.58 -14.06 1.58
N PHE A 29 12.79 -13.22 0.91
CA PHE A 29 13.28 -12.06 0.18
C PHE A 29 14.08 -11.09 1.06
N TYR A 30 13.51 -10.70 2.21
CA TYR A 30 14.16 -9.79 3.13
C TYR A 30 15.23 -10.47 3.98
N GLY A 31 15.07 -11.76 4.33
CA GLY A 31 16.06 -12.53 5.08
C GLY A 31 17.40 -12.69 4.35
N ASN A 32 17.39 -12.57 3.02
CA ASN A 32 18.60 -12.57 2.20
C ASN A 32 19.25 -11.17 2.06
N LYS A 33 18.64 -10.12 2.59
CA LYS A 33 19.18 -8.75 2.57
C LYS A 33 19.88 -8.44 3.87
N PRO A 34 21.14 -7.96 3.86
CA PRO A 34 21.86 -7.64 5.08
C PRO A 34 21.19 -6.47 5.82
N ASP A 35 21.09 -6.58 7.13
CA ASP A 35 20.52 -5.55 8.01
C ASP A 35 19.01 -5.25 7.81
N PHE A 36 18.23 -6.19 7.22
CA PHE A 36 16.78 -6.15 7.19
C PHE A 36 16.20 -7.00 8.32
N TYR A 37 15.24 -6.47 9.04
CA TYR A 37 14.65 -7.12 10.23
C TYR A 37 13.15 -7.20 10.14
N ALA A 38 12.62 -8.39 10.40
CA ALA A 38 11.19 -8.58 10.61
C ALA A 38 10.78 -7.92 11.94
N SER A 39 9.72 -7.13 11.91
CA SER A 39 9.22 -6.39 13.06
C SER A 39 7.95 -7.05 13.59
N ALA A 40 7.95 -7.35 14.90
CA ALA A 40 6.73 -7.74 15.62
C ALA A 40 6.15 -6.47 16.26
N LEU A 41 5.07 -5.97 15.72
CA LEU A 41 4.45 -4.70 16.11
C LEU A 41 3.05 -4.93 16.67
N PRO A 42 2.54 -4.04 17.55
CA PRO A 42 1.14 -4.09 17.97
C PRO A 42 0.20 -3.79 16.79
N ILE A 43 -1.00 -4.36 16.82
CA ILE A 43 -2.08 -4.07 15.84
C ILE A 43 -2.96 -2.91 16.27
N THR A 44 -2.63 -2.24 17.36
CA THR A 44 -3.32 -1.06 17.86
C THR A 44 -2.38 0.14 17.87
N THR A 45 -2.92 1.32 17.65
CA THR A 45 -2.16 2.57 17.61
C THR A 45 -2.97 3.74 18.13
N ASN A 46 -2.30 4.74 18.71
CA ASN A 46 -2.90 6.04 19.01
C ASN A 46 -2.57 7.10 17.94
N SER A 47 -1.78 6.71 16.93
CA SER A 47 -1.39 7.60 15.82
C SER A 47 -1.68 6.89 14.50
N ILE A 48 -2.78 7.28 13.88
CA ILE A 48 -3.23 6.72 12.59
C ILE A 48 -2.33 7.25 11.48
N SER A 49 -2.00 6.40 10.52
CA SER A 49 -1.13 6.76 9.39
C SER A 49 -1.88 7.05 8.10
N SER A 50 -3.13 6.59 7.97
CA SER A 50 -3.96 6.98 6.84
C SER A 50 -4.23 8.47 6.84
N PRO A 51 -4.32 9.09 5.69
CA PRO A 51 -4.66 10.49 5.64
C PRO A 51 -6.05 10.67 6.22
N MET A 52 -6.12 11.32 7.37
CA MET A 52 -7.34 11.95 7.85
C MET A 52 -7.25 13.40 7.40
N GLY A 53 -7.63 13.67 6.17
CA GLY A 53 -7.52 15.00 5.65
C GLY A 53 -8.05 15.10 4.23
N LEU A 54 -7.79 16.22 3.61
CA LEU A 54 -8.20 16.54 2.25
C LEU A 54 -7.80 15.40 1.28
N GLY A 55 -8.74 14.96 0.47
CA GLY A 55 -8.49 13.97 -0.58
C GLY A 55 -8.46 12.51 -0.13
N SER A 56 -8.81 12.18 1.12
CA SER A 56 -8.88 10.81 1.62
C SER A 56 -10.29 10.42 2.05
N ASP A 57 -10.70 9.21 1.69
CA ASP A 57 -11.91 8.54 2.14
C ASP A 57 -11.65 7.51 3.25
N SER A 58 -10.40 7.39 3.71
CA SER A 58 -10.00 6.44 4.73
C SER A 58 -10.51 6.84 6.11
N LEU A 59 -11.19 5.91 6.78
CA LEU A 59 -11.75 6.11 8.11
C LEU A 59 -11.03 5.20 9.13
N PRO A 60 -10.73 5.74 10.35
CA PRO A 60 -10.14 4.94 11.41
C PRO A 60 -11.16 3.96 12.02
N VAL A 61 -10.67 2.86 12.57
CA VAL A 61 -11.46 1.91 13.37
C VAL A 61 -11.13 2.12 14.85
N GLU A 62 -11.97 2.90 15.54
CA GLU A 62 -11.83 3.15 16.99
C GLU A 62 -12.29 1.93 17.80
N ILE A 63 -11.55 1.59 18.85
CA ILE A 63 -11.89 0.53 19.80
C ILE A 63 -11.64 1.00 21.24
N ASP A 64 -12.34 0.36 22.19
CA ASP A 64 -12.03 0.47 23.62
C ASP A 64 -11.11 -0.70 24.02
N LEU A 65 -9.92 -0.40 24.45
CA LEU A 65 -8.95 -1.37 24.94
C LEU A 65 -8.52 -1.01 26.36
N PHE A 66 -8.86 -1.87 27.32
CA PHE A 66 -8.56 -1.64 28.75
C PHE A 66 -9.07 -0.29 29.28
N SER A 67 -10.26 0.13 28.86
CA SER A 67 -10.90 1.40 29.19
C SER A 67 -10.23 2.65 28.58
N GLU A 68 -9.34 2.46 27.65
CA GLU A 68 -8.72 3.51 26.86
C GLU A 68 -9.18 3.43 25.42
N LYS A 69 -9.47 4.59 24.81
CA LYS A 69 -9.78 4.67 23.38
C LYS A 69 -8.51 4.60 22.58
N THR A 70 -8.48 3.71 21.60
CA THR A 70 -7.37 3.54 20.67
C THR A 70 -7.92 3.10 19.32
N PHE A 71 -7.06 2.87 18.34
CA PHE A 71 -7.47 2.46 17.00
C PHE A 71 -6.86 1.10 16.63
N LEU A 72 -7.57 0.33 15.83
CA LEU A 72 -6.95 -0.73 15.06
C LEU A 72 -6.08 -0.10 13.98
N ALA A 73 -4.87 -0.59 13.81
CA ALA A 73 -3.90 0.03 12.91
C ALA A 73 -4.31 -0.08 11.45
N ASP A 74 -4.29 1.02 10.76
CA ASP A 74 -4.42 1.16 9.30
C ASP A 74 -3.08 0.94 8.58
N SER A 75 -1.99 1.12 9.29
CA SER A 75 -0.60 0.79 8.97
C SER A 75 0.26 0.98 10.22
N MET A 76 1.39 0.30 10.31
CA MET A 76 2.36 0.47 11.41
C MET A 76 3.70 1.03 10.92
N GLN A 77 3.70 1.71 9.78
CA GLN A 77 4.91 2.26 9.16
C GLN A 77 5.69 3.24 10.05
N PHE A 78 5.01 4.01 10.92
CA PHE A 78 5.71 4.89 11.89
C PHE A 78 6.60 4.09 12.83
N LEU A 79 6.18 2.88 13.21
CA LEU A 79 6.97 1.99 14.05
C LEU A 79 8.07 1.27 13.25
N LEU A 80 7.90 1.08 11.95
CA LEU A 80 9.01 0.66 11.08
C LEU A 80 10.08 1.76 10.99
N GLU A 81 9.68 3.02 10.80
CA GLU A 81 10.62 4.14 10.86
C GLU A 81 11.33 4.25 12.23
N TYR A 82 10.58 4.03 13.32
CA TYR A 82 11.16 3.96 14.67
C TYR A 82 12.20 2.82 14.76
N GLY A 83 11.86 1.65 14.21
CA GLY A 83 12.75 0.48 14.18
C GLY A 83 14.07 0.73 13.45
N LEU A 84 14.06 1.50 12.35
CA LEU A 84 15.29 1.86 11.62
C LEU A 84 16.28 2.64 12.48
N ARG A 85 15.80 3.36 13.50
CA ARG A 85 16.65 4.12 14.43
C ARG A 85 17.45 3.25 15.38
N PHE A 86 17.17 1.93 15.43
CA PHE A 86 18.07 0.94 16.02
C PHE A 86 19.28 0.58 15.10
N LYS A 87 19.62 1.48 14.17
CA LYS A 87 20.74 1.38 13.22
C LYS A 87 20.58 0.21 12.24
N ARG A 88 19.39 0.08 11.65
CA ARG A 88 19.07 -0.93 10.65
C ARG A 88 18.95 -0.29 9.28
N LYS A 89 19.12 -1.08 8.21
CA LYS A 89 18.94 -0.62 6.82
C LYS A 89 17.51 -0.79 6.35
N GLY A 90 16.81 -1.81 6.85
CA GLY A 90 15.42 -2.07 6.53
C GLY A 90 14.67 -2.74 7.68
N ALA A 91 13.39 -2.42 7.79
CA ALA A 91 12.45 -3.03 8.71
C ALA A 91 11.17 -3.37 7.94
N PHE A 92 10.60 -4.55 8.14
CA PHE A 92 9.41 -5.00 7.41
C PHE A 92 8.48 -5.83 8.29
N TYR A 93 7.26 -5.97 7.83
CA TYR A 93 6.28 -6.88 8.41
C TYR A 93 5.27 -7.37 7.36
N ILE A 94 4.49 -8.40 7.72
CA ILE A 94 3.17 -8.70 7.16
C ILE A 94 2.20 -8.73 8.33
N MET A 95 1.20 -7.85 8.31
CA MET A 95 0.24 -7.69 9.41
C MET A 95 -1.16 -7.38 8.87
N PRO A 96 -2.21 -7.76 9.63
CA PRO A 96 -3.55 -7.28 9.35
C PRO A 96 -3.63 -5.77 9.56
N THR A 97 -4.35 -5.11 8.68
CA THR A 97 -4.66 -3.68 8.68
C THR A 97 -6.16 -3.47 8.60
N PHE A 98 -6.62 -2.34 9.11
CA PHE A 98 -8.05 -2.10 9.33
C PHE A 98 -8.45 -0.72 8.81
N ARG A 99 -9.60 -0.65 8.17
CA ARG A 99 -10.22 0.60 7.70
C ARG A 99 -11.70 0.59 7.96
N GLY A 100 -12.24 1.77 8.30
CA GLY A 100 -13.62 1.94 8.72
C GLY A 100 -14.59 2.33 7.61
N GLU A 101 -14.09 2.64 6.41
CA GLU A 101 -14.92 3.03 5.28
C GLU A 101 -15.83 1.90 4.77
N ALA A 102 -16.78 2.26 3.91
CA ALA A 102 -17.68 1.29 3.30
C ALA A 102 -16.92 0.30 2.41
N LEU A 103 -17.26 -0.96 2.54
CA LEU A 103 -16.75 -2.07 1.75
C LEU A 103 -17.28 -2.00 0.31
N ASP A 104 -16.41 -2.19 -0.67
CA ASP A 104 -16.77 -2.31 -2.08
C ASP A 104 -15.88 -3.35 -2.81
N GLU A 105 -15.94 -3.41 -4.15
CA GLU A 105 -15.15 -4.35 -4.94
C GLU A 105 -13.64 -4.07 -4.91
N ARG A 106 -13.19 -2.92 -4.38
CA ARG A 106 -11.78 -2.50 -4.30
C ARG A 106 -11.26 -2.32 -2.88
N HIS A 107 -12.16 -2.27 -1.88
CA HIS A 107 -11.84 -1.95 -0.48
C HIS A 107 -12.37 -2.99 0.48
N LEU A 108 -11.53 -3.39 1.44
CA LEU A 108 -11.85 -4.30 2.54
C LEU A 108 -11.71 -3.58 3.88
N ASN A 109 -12.52 -3.94 4.86
CA ASN A 109 -12.39 -3.39 6.22
C ASN A 109 -11.23 -4.01 7.01
N GLN A 110 -10.85 -5.24 6.68
CA GLN A 110 -9.64 -5.90 7.16
C GLN A 110 -8.95 -6.60 6.00
N PHE A 111 -7.66 -6.37 5.87
CA PHE A 111 -6.82 -6.96 4.84
C PHE A 111 -5.37 -7.06 5.37
N TYR A 112 -4.46 -7.59 4.57
CA TYR A 112 -3.06 -7.72 4.97
C TYR A 112 -2.18 -6.77 4.16
N HIS A 113 -1.35 -6.02 4.88
CA HIS A 113 -0.23 -5.29 4.28
C HIS A 113 1.08 -6.04 4.44
N SER A 114 1.86 -6.10 3.35
CA SER A 114 3.30 -6.26 3.41
C SER A 114 3.92 -4.88 3.33
N GLU A 115 4.51 -4.41 4.42
CA GLU A 115 5.13 -3.09 4.50
C GLU A 115 6.62 -3.19 4.79
N CYS A 116 7.38 -2.27 4.23
CA CYS A 116 8.80 -2.15 4.47
C CYS A 116 9.22 -0.69 4.51
N GLU A 117 10.09 -0.37 5.43
CA GLU A 117 10.72 0.93 5.56
C GLU A 117 12.23 0.76 5.44
N ILE A 118 12.89 1.62 4.66
CA ILE A 118 14.34 1.57 4.42
C ILE A 118 14.99 2.92 4.67
N PHE A 119 16.29 2.88 4.98
CA PHE A 119 17.14 4.05 4.84
C PHE A 119 17.42 4.29 3.35
N GLY A 120 16.92 5.40 2.80
CA GLY A 120 17.06 5.70 1.38
C GLY A 120 16.09 6.76 0.86
N SER A 121 16.10 6.93 -0.45
CA SER A 121 15.26 7.84 -1.22
C SER A 121 14.04 7.14 -1.84
N LEU A 122 13.12 7.92 -2.43
CA LEU A 122 12.01 7.37 -3.23
C LEU A 122 12.51 6.41 -4.32
N THR A 123 13.61 6.75 -5.01
CA THR A 123 14.17 5.88 -6.04
C THR A 123 14.63 4.54 -5.47
N ASP A 124 15.27 4.55 -4.29
CA ASP A 124 15.77 3.32 -3.66
C ASP A 124 14.61 2.40 -3.27
N VAL A 125 13.51 2.94 -2.72
CA VAL A 125 12.35 2.13 -2.37
C VAL A 125 11.59 1.63 -3.59
N MET A 126 11.49 2.41 -4.67
CA MET A 126 10.87 1.95 -5.93
C MET A 126 11.61 0.76 -6.52
N VAL A 127 12.95 0.79 -6.52
CA VAL A 127 13.77 -0.37 -6.98
C VAL A 127 13.50 -1.59 -6.11
N LEU A 128 13.47 -1.41 -4.78
CA LEU A 128 13.15 -2.50 -3.85
C LEU A 128 11.76 -3.09 -4.10
N CYS A 129 10.76 -2.24 -4.36
CA CYS A 129 9.39 -2.67 -4.69
C CYS A 129 9.35 -3.53 -5.97
N GLU A 130 10.04 -3.09 -7.03
CA GLU A 130 10.09 -3.84 -8.29
C GLU A 130 10.77 -5.21 -8.11
N GLU A 131 11.90 -5.26 -7.37
CA GLU A 131 12.56 -6.53 -7.03
C GLU A 131 11.64 -7.44 -6.23
N TYR A 132 10.97 -6.90 -5.22
CA TYR A 132 10.08 -7.65 -4.34
C TYR A 132 8.87 -8.23 -5.09
N ILE A 133 8.17 -7.41 -5.88
CA ILE A 133 7.03 -7.87 -6.70
C ILE A 133 7.50 -8.97 -7.66
N LYS A 134 8.58 -8.73 -8.40
CA LYS A 134 9.11 -9.71 -9.35
C LYS A 134 9.48 -11.03 -8.67
N PHE A 135 10.07 -10.98 -7.48
CA PHE A 135 10.43 -12.17 -6.71
C PHE A 135 9.20 -12.99 -6.31
N ILE A 136 8.20 -12.34 -5.68
CA ILE A 136 6.99 -13.02 -5.21
C ILE A 136 6.21 -13.63 -6.38
N VAL A 137 5.93 -12.82 -7.41
CA VAL A 137 5.07 -13.28 -8.50
C VAL A 137 5.73 -14.33 -9.37
N SER A 138 7.06 -14.25 -9.57
CA SER A 138 7.82 -15.29 -10.27
C SER A 138 7.69 -16.66 -9.60
N PHE A 139 7.73 -16.67 -8.26
CA PHE A 139 7.50 -17.89 -7.51
C PHE A 139 6.08 -18.41 -7.72
N ILE A 140 5.05 -17.57 -7.49
CA ILE A 140 3.64 -17.98 -7.56
C ILE A 140 3.30 -18.56 -8.94
N ILE A 141 3.64 -17.87 -10.04
CA ILE A 141 3.31 -18.35 -11.39
C ILE A 141 4.12 -19.59 -11.83
N SER A 142 5.21 -19.91 -11.13
CA SER A 142 5.99 -21.12 -11.37
C SER A 142 5.37 -22.37 -10.75
N GLN A 143 4.42 -22.22 -9.81
CA GLN A 143 3.81 -23.33 -9.10
C GLN A 143 2.59 -23.88 -9.85
N PRO A 144 2.63 -25.13 -10.37
CA PRO A 144 1.52 -25.68 -11.17
C PRO A 144 0.18 -25.75 -10.43
N TYR A 145 0.21 -25.91 -9.10
CA TYR A 145 -1.00 -26.07 -8.29
C TYR A 145 -1.86 -24.78 -8.19
N TYR A 146 -1.29 -23.61 -8.55
CA TYR A 146 -2.09 -22.38 -8.61
C TYR A 146 -2.95 -22.30 -9.85
N ASP A 147 -2.59 -23.01 -10.92
CA ASP A 147 -3.36 -23.05 -12.17
C ASP A 147 -3.76 -21.63 -12.62
N VAL A 148 -2.74 -20.74 -12.69
CA VAL A 148 -2.92 -19.36 -13.16
C VAL A 148 -3.27 -19.42 -14.64
N GLU A 149 -4.31 -18.70 -15.03
CA GLU A 149 -4.76 -18.59 -16.42
C GLU A 149 -3.59 -18.25 -17.35
N GLU A 150 -3.43 -18.98 -18.46
CA GLU A 150 -2.28 -18.90 -19.35
C GLU A 150 -2.05 -17.49 -19.91
N LYS A 151 -3.14 -16.74 -20.17
CA LYS A 151 -3.06 -15.34 -20.60
C LYS A 151 -2.46 -14.46 -19.49
N THR A 152 -3.02 -14.56 -18.28
CA THR A 152 -2.56 -13.82 -17.10
C THR A 152 -1.08 -14.15 -16.81
N LYS A 153 -0.71 -15.42 -16.90
CA LYS A 153 0.68 -15.85 -16.71
C LYS A 153 1.64 -15.22 -17.71
N LYS A 154 1.28 -15.15 -18.99
CA LYS A 154 2.08 -14.48 -20.02
C LYS A 154 2.22 -12.99 -19.78
N ASP A 155 1.12 -12.32 -19.38
CA ASP A 155 1.13 -10.90 -19.08
C ASP A 155 2.05 -10.61 -17.88
N ILE A 156 1.99 -11.42 -16.83
CA ILE A 156 2.91 -11.34 -15.68
C ILE A 156 4.35 -11.59 -16.09
N GLU A 157 4.62 -12.62 -16.90
CA GLU A 157 5.97 -12.90 -17.41
C GLU A 157 6.56 -11.73 -18.20
N ASN A 158 5.74 -11.03 -19.00
CA ASN A 158 6.19 -9.85 -19.73
C ASN A 158 6.56 -8.71 -18.76
N ILE A 159 5.76 -8.49 -17.71
CA ILE A 159 6.03 -7.49 -16.67
C ILE A 159 7.32 -7.80 -15.91
N ILE A 160 7.53 -9.07 -15.51
CA ILE A 160 8.73 -9.50 -14.80
C ILE A 160 10.01 -9.28 -15.62
N ARG A 161 9.93 -9.43 -16.94
CA ARG A 161 11.07 -9.23 -17.85
C ARG A 161 11.46 -7.76 -18.05
N LEU A 162 10.61 -6.81 -17.69
CA LEU A 162 10.94 -5.39 -17.77
C LEU A 162 12.16 -5.09 -16.90
N LYS A 163 13.13 -4.36 -17.43
CA LYS A 163 14.30 -3.91 -16.66
C LYS A 163 13.83 -2.98 -15.51
N GLU A 164 12.99 -2.03 -15.85
CA GLU A 164 12.32 -1.08 -14.94
C GLU A 164 10.87 -0.97 -15.36
N PHE A 165 9.98 -0.73 -14.40
CA PHE A 165 8.58 -0.47 -14.72
C PHE A 165 8.42 0.93 -15.33
N PRO A 166 7.50 1.14 -16.27
CA PRO A 166 7.19 2.45 -16.81
C PRO A 166 6.83 3.44 -15.70
N LYS A 167 7.14 4.72 -15.93
CA LYS A 167 6.91 5.80 -14.95
C LYS A 167 6.21 6.97 -15.65
N ILE A 168 5.20 7.53 -15.00
CA ILE A 168 4.54 8.76 -15.44
C ILE A 168 4.26 9.65 -14.23
N LYS A 169 4.49 10.96 -14.35
CA LYS A 169 4.11 11.91 -13.30
C LYS A 169 2.62 12.21 -13.37
N PHE A 170 2.02 12.57 -12.24
CA PHE A 170 0.61 12.92 -12.13
C PHE A 170 0.17 13.95 -13.18
N GLU A 171 0.90 15.05 -13.36
CA GLU A 171 0.57 16.08 -14.34
C GLU A 171 0.64 15.56 -15.79
N ASP A 172 1.66 14.76 -16.12
CA ASP A 172 1.79 14.16 -17.45
C ASP A 172 0.69 13.13 -17.70
N ALA A 173 0.30 12.36 -16.67
CA ALA A 173 -0.81 11.41 -16.73
C ALA A 173 -2.15 12.15 -17.00
N LYS A 174 -2.42 13.24 -16.29
CA LYS A 174 -3.58 14.09 -16.48
C LYS A 174 -3.66 14.62 -17.92
N ILE A 175 -2.55 15.17 -18.43
CA ILE A 175 -2.48 15.68 -19.82
C ILE A 175 -2.69 14.53 -20.82
N LEU A 176 -2.09 13.36 -20.57
CA LEU A 176 -2.19 12.20 -21.44
C LEU A 176 -3.64 11.66 -21.50
N MET A 177 -4.30 11.54 -20.33
CA MET A 177 -5.71 11.14 -20.25
C MET A 177 -6.64 12.12 -20.96
N LEU A 178 -6.43 13.42 -20.76
CA LEU A 178 -7.22 14.46 -21.42
C LEU A 178 -7.10 14.38 -22.94
N LYS A 179 -5.91 14.21 -23.49
CA LYS A 179 -5.67 14.04 -24.94
C LYS A 179 -6.37 12.81 -25.53
N ASN A 180 -6.61 11.80 -24.73
CA ASN A 180 -7.27 10.57 -25.14
C ASN A 180 -8.77 10.53 -24.76
N ASN A 181 -9.34 11.65 -24.30
CA ASN A 181 -10.74 11.80 -23.87
C ASN A 181 -11.12 10.83 -22.73
N ILE A 182 -10.18 10.57 -21.81
CA ILE A 182 -10.40 9.73 -20.63
C ILE A 182 -10.79 10.63 -19.45
N ASN A 183 -11.97 10.38 -18.87
CA ASN A 183 -12.39 11.02 -17.62
C ASN A 183 -11.77 10.30 -16.42
N GLY A 184 -10.46 10.47 -16.24
CA GLY A 184 -9.65 9.76 -15.27
C GLY A 184 -9.23 10.59 -14.06
N ILE A 185 -9.76 11.82 -13.90
CA ILE A 185 -9.47 12.71 -12.77
C ILE A 185 -10.76 13.08 -12.06
N ASP A 186 -10.77 12.91 -10.76
CA ASP A 186 -11.79 13.44 -9.85
C ASP A 186 -11.25 14.61 -9.05
N VAL A 187 -12.15 15.43 -8.51
CA VAL A 187 -11.82 16.52 -7.60
C VAL A 187 -12.50 16.23 -6.26
N ILE A 188 -11.72 15.92 -5.24
CA ILE A 188 -12.18 15.64 -3.88
C ILE A 188 -11.69 16.78 -2.97
N ASP A 189 -12.60 17.48 -2.33
CA ASP A 189 -12.30 18.65 -1.47
C ASP A 189 -11.42 19.71 -2.16
N GLY A 190 -11.58 19.87 -3.47
CA GLY A 190 -10.79 20.82 -4.27
C GLY A 190 -9.42 20.29 -4.72
N ILE A 191 -9.09 19.04 -4.41
CA ILE A 191 -7.83 18.37 -4.78
C ILE A 191 -8.08 17.39 -5.92
N GLU A 192 -7.28 17.49 -6.98
CA GLU A 192 -7.33 16.57 -8.11
C GLU A 192 -6.66 15.24 -7.75
N VAL A 193 -7.34 14.12 -8.05
CA VAL A 193 -6.83 12.76 -7.86
C VAL A 193 -7.12 11.92 -9.09
N VAL A 194 -6.27 10.93 -9.39
CA VAL A 194 -6.57 9.95 -10.43
C VAL A 194 -7.61 8.99 -9.90
N ASN A 195 -8.72 8.85 -10.61
CA ASN A 195 -9.79 7.92 -10.24
C ASN A 195 -9.57 6.51 -10.81
N SER A 196 -10.42 5.57 -10.42
CA SER A 196 -10.32 4.18 -10.85
C SER A 196 -10.37 3.96 -12.37
N THR A 197 -11.04 4.84 -13.10
CA THR A 197 -11.06 4.81 -14.57
C THR A 197 -9.70 5.22 -15.13
N GLY A 198 -9.11 6.26 -14.59
CA GLY A 198 -7.77 6.73 -14.96
C GLY A 198 -6.69 5.70 -14.66
N GLU A 199 -6.72 5.08 -13.46
CA GLU A 199 -5.77 4.02 -13.08
C GLU A 199 -5.83 2.84 -14.04
N ARG A 200 -7.02 2.30 -14.32
CA ARG A 200 -7.20 1.17 -15.24
C ARG A 200 -6.71 1.50 -16.64
N TRP A 201 -7.05 2.70 -17.13
CA TRP A 201 -6.61 3.14 -18.44
C TRP A 201 -5.09 3.29 -18.53
N LEU A 202 -4.44 3.83 -17.49
CA LEU A 202 -2.98 3.93 -17.43
C LEU A 202 -2.33 2.55 -17.41
N ILE A 203 -2.84 1.60 -16.63
CA ILE A 203 -2.38 0.21 -16.61
C ILE A 203 -2.42 -0.37 -18.04
N GLU A 204 -3.54 -0.24 -18.72
CA GLU A 204 -3.72 -0.77 -20.08
C GLU A 204 -2.78 -0.06 -21.07
N TYR A 205 -2.69 1.27 -21.01
CA TYR A 205 -1.85 2.09 -21.88
C TYR A 205 -0.37 1.72 -21.79
N TYR A 206 0.11 1.39 -20.60
CA TYR A 206 1.51 1.00 -20.35
C TYR A 206 1.76 -0.51 -20.41
N GLY A 207 0.79 -1.32 -20.81
CA GLY A 207 0.96 -2.76 -21.01
C GLY A 207 0.95 -3.57 -19.73
N GLY A 208 0.18 -3.15 -18.72
CA GLY A 208 -0.14 -3.93 -17.52
C GLY A 208 0.47 -3.43 -16.21
N VAL A 209 1.44 -2.51 -16.25
CA VAL A 209 2.07 -1.94 -15.05
C VAL A 209 2.58 -0.53 -15.31
N VAL A 210 2.41 0.37 -14.35
CA VAL A 210 3.01 1.72 -14.39
C VAL A 210 3.14 2.31 -12.99
N TRP A 211 4.20 3.07 -12.76
CA TRP A 211 4.34 3.94 -11.62
C TRP A 211 3.67 5.30 -11.92
N LEU A 212 2.67 5.66 -11.12
CA LEU A 212 2.10 7.01 -11.06
C LEU A 212 2.86 7.80 -9.99
N MET A 213 3.59 8.82 -10.40
CA MET A 213 4.54 9.54 -9.54
C MET A 213 4.09 10.96 -9.22
N ASN A 214 4.56 11.47 -8.09
CA ASN A 214 4.40 12.86 -7.70
C ASN A 214 2.94 13.34 -7.70
N PRO A 215 2.03 12.69 -6.94
CA PRO A 215 0.68 13.21 -6.73
C PRO A 215 0.72 14.56 -6.00
N LEU A 216 -0.40 15.27 -5.97
CA LEU A 216 -0.53 16.49 -5.16
C LEU A 216 -0.30 16.15 -3.68
N HIS A 217 0.48 17.00 -2.98
CA HIS A 217 0.86 16.70 -1.59
C HIS A 217 -0.35 16.59 -0.65
N LEU A 218 -1.40 17.38 -0.88
CA LEU A 218 -2.63 17.32 -0.07
C LEU A 218 -3.48 16.07 -0.35
N SER A 219 -3.20 15.29 -1.40
CA SER A 219 -3.89 14.03 -1.67
C SER A 219 -3.21 12.81 -1.04
N VAL A 220 -2.07 13.00 -0.37
CA VAL A 220 -1.30 11.90 0.25
C VAL A 220 -1.12 12.15 1.74
N PRO A 221 -0.75 11.11 2.52
CA PRO A 221 -0.53 11.27 3.96
C PRO A 221 0.51 12.34 4.32
N PHE A 222 0.27 13.07 5.41
CA PHE A 222 1.08 14.19 5.89
C PHE A 222 2.57 13.88 6.10
N TYR A 223 2.94 12.63 6.31
CA TYR A 223 4.32 12.20 6.55
C TYR A 223 5.15 12.01 5.27
N GLN A 224 4.56 12.19 4.11
CA GLN A 224 5.28 12.12 2.84
C GLN A 224 6.08 13.40 2.59
N ALA A 225 7.30 13.25 2.06
CA ALA A 225 8.15 14.39 1.75
C ALA A 225 7.60 15.21 0.59
N TYR A 226 7.80 16.51 0.65
CA TYR A 226 7.50 17.40 -0.48
C TYR A 226 8.50 17.21 -1.62
N ASP A 227 8.03 17.34 -2.86
CA ASP A 227 8.93 17.42 -3.99
C ASP A 227 9.92 18.58 -3.83
N SER A 228 11.16 18.37 -4.24
CA SER A 228 12.23 19.35 -4.03
C SER A 228 12.10 20.61 -4.87
N ILE A 229 11.45 20.52 -6.02
CA ILE A 229 11.29 21.62 -6.98
C ILE A 229 9.96 22.32 -6.77
N ASN A 230 8.87 21.55 -6.68
CA ASN A 230 7.53 22.10 -6.51
C ASN A 230 6.83 21.48 -5.31
N LYS A 231 6.69 22.27 -4.25
CA LYS A 231 6.12 21.85 -2.97
C LYS A 231 4.61 21.54 -3.01
N ASN A 232 3.93 21.72 -4.15
CA ASN A 232 2.57 21.27 -4.32
C ASN A 232 2.48 19.75 -4.53
N TYR A 233 3.59 19.08 -4.84
CA TYR A 233 3.68 17.66 -5.10
C TYR A 233 4.44 16.92 -4.00
N ALA A 234 4.09 15.65 -3.84
CA ALA A 234 4.77 14.75 -2.92
C ALA A 234 5.85 13.92 -3.62
N LYS A 235 6.85 13.49 -2.86
CA LYS A 235 7.80 12.45 -3.28
C LYS A 235 7.22 11.06 -3.01
N CYS A 236 6.15 10.74 -3.72
CA CYS A 236 5.45 9.47 -3.66
C CYS A 236 5.31 8.86 -5.03
N ALA A 237 5.02 7.58 -5.07
CA ALA A 237 4.70 6.86 -6.27
C ALA A 237 3.76 5.68 -5.94
N ASP A 238 2.72 5.50 -6.74
CA ASP A 238 1.78 4.40 -6.65
C ASP A 238 2.04 3.44 -7.79
N LEU A 239 2.24 2.16 -7.47
CA LEU A 239 2.36 1.11 -8.48
C LEU A 239 0.97 0.65 -8.87
N LEU A 240 0.58 1.02 -10.06
CA LEU A 240 -0.69 0.64 -10.66
C LEU A 240 -0.53 -0.72 -11.37
N LEU A 241 -1.32 -1.70 -10.90
CA LEU A 241 -1.33 -3.05 -11.46
C LEU A 241 -2.70 -3.72 -11.16
N GLY A 242 -3.19 -4.57 -12.06
CA GLY A 242 -4.46 -5.26 -11.85
C GLY A 242 -5.64 -4.32 -11.77
N MET A 243 -6.25 -4.19 -10.60
CA MET A 243 -7.44 -3.35 -10.41
C MET A 243 -7.15 -1.87 -10.12
N GLY A 244 -5.88 -1.47 -10.02
CA GLY A 244 -5.46 -0.10 -9.74
C GLY A 244 -4.21 -0.05 -8.86
N GLU A 245 -4.13 0.93 -7.94
CA GLU A 245 -3.06 1.00 -6.97
C GLU A 245 -2.96 -0.30 -6.14
N THR A 246 -1.86 -1.03 -6.31
CA THR A 246 -1.60 -2.27 -5.58
C THR A 246 -0.52 -2.07 -4.51
N LEU A 247 0.37 -1.11 -4.73
CA LEU A 247 1.42 -0.74 -3.80
C LEU A 247 1.61 0.79 -3.85
N GLY A 248 1.60 1.43 -2.68
CA GLY A 248 1.98 2.84 -2.53
C GLY A 248 3.33 2.97 -1.84
N CYS A 249 4.21 3.87 -2.33
CA CYS A 249 5.51 4.14 -1.71
C CYS A 249 5.83 5.63 -1.66
N GLY A 250 6.72 6.02 -0.73
CA GLY A 250 7.13 7.42 -0.63
C GLY A 250 8.39 7.66 0.21
N GLU A 251 9.05 8.77 -0.05
CA GLU A 251 10.11 9.33 0.79
C GLU A 251 9.46 10.07 1.97
N ARG A 252 10.00 9.89 3.18
CA ARG A 252 9.40 10.44 4.40
C ARG A 252 9.88 11.86 4.65
N ALA A 253 8.94 12.74 5.01
CA ALA A 253 9.18 14.12 5.37
C ALA A 253 10.13 14.23 6.57
N ASN A 254 10.97 15.28 6.62
CA ASN A 254 11.68 15.66 7.83
C ASN A 254 10.73 16.30 8.85
N TYR A 255 11.19 16.55 10.08
CA TYR A 255 10.31 17.06 11.14
C TYR A 255 9.67 18.43 10.85
N VAL A 256 10.35 19.30 10.12
CA VAL A 256 9.81 20.62 9.73
C VAL A 256 8.70 20.45 8.68
N GLU A 257 8.94 19.60 7.71
CA GLU A 257 7.94 19.27 6.68
C GLU A 257 6.72 18.54 7.29
N VAL A 258 6.93 17.66 8.29
CA VAL A 258 5.81 17.00 9.01
C VAL A 258 4.93 18.03 9.72
N ILE A 259 5.52 18.98 10.46
CA ILE A 259 4.76 20.05 11.14
C ILE A 259 3.94 20.85 10.13
N ARG A 260 4.56 21.31 9.07
CA ARG A 260 3.90 22.05 8.00
C ARG A 260 2.75 21.27 7.39
N SER A 261 3.00 20.01 7.08
CA SER A 261 1.99 19.14 6.43
C SER A 261 0.79 18.85 7.35
N LEU A 262 1.02 18.62 8.65
CA LEU A 262 -0.07 18.47 9.63
C LEU A 262 -0.96 19.73 9.67
N GLU A 263 -0.36 20.92 9.65
CA GLU A 263 -1.09 22.19 9.58
C GLU A 263 -1.89 22.31 8.28
N GLU A 264 -1.29 22.01 7.12
CA GLU A 264 -1.95 22.05 5.81
C GLU A 264 -3.10 21.03 5.69
N HIS A 265 -2.99 19.86 6.33
CA HIS A 265 -4.03 18.83 6.38
C HIS A 265 -5.06 19.07 7.52
N SER A 266 -4.91 20.14 8.30
CA SER A 266 -5.77 20.44 9.46
C SER A 266 -5.80 19.32 10.51
N VAL A 267 -4.67 18.62 10.71
CA VAL A 267 -4.48 17.54 11.68
C VAL A 267 -3.83 18.11 12.95
N ASN A 268 -4.28 17.65 14.10
CA ASN A 268 -3.77 18.13 15.38
C ASN A 268 -2.33 17.66 15.62
N LEU A 269 -1.42 18.61 15.83
CA LEU A 269 0.01 18.34 16.09
C LEU A 269 0.24 17.48 17.33
N SER A 270 -0.59 17.62 18.38
CA SER A 270 -0.41 16.87 19.63
C SER A 270 -0.50 15.35 19.44
N ASP A 271 -1.27 14.89 18.46
CA ASP A 271 -1.48 13.47 18.22
C ASP A 271 -0.24 12.80 17.61
N TYR A 272 0.70 13.62 17.06
CA TYR A 272 1.92 13.20 16.41
C TYR A 272 3.19 13.81 17.04
N GLU A 273 3.11 14.39 18.23
CA GLU A 273 4.25 15.03 18.90
C GLU A 273 5.43 14.08 19.08
N TRP A 274 5.18 12.82 19.44
CA TRP A 274 6.22 11.79 19.58
C TRP A 274 6.95 11.52 18.24
N TYR A 275 6.23 11.52 17.13
CA TYR A 275 6.78 11.27 15.80
C TYR A 275 7.64 12.45 15.33
N ILE A 276 7.15 13.68 15.56
CA ILE A 276 7.92 14.91 15.29
C ILE A 276 9.21 14.92 16.13
N GLU A 277 9.11 14.61 17.43
CA GLU A 277 10.26 14.61 18.33
C GLU A 277 11.26 13.50 17.99
N MET A 278 10.78 12.33 17.59
CA MET A 278 11.64 11.26 17.07
C MET A 278 12.43 11.73 15.84
N LYS A 279 11.79 12.35 14.86
CA LYS A 279 12.46 12.83 13.66
C LYS A 279 13.44 13.98 13.93
N LYS A 280 13.15 14.82 14.92
CA LYS A 280 13.99 15.92 15.35
C LYS A 280 15.23 15.44 16.07
N ARG A 281 15.10 14.52 17.03
CA ARG A 281 16.24 13.99 17.81
C ARG A 281 17.08 12.99 17.03
N TYR A 282 16.45 12.21 16.17
CA TYR A 282 17.09 11.14 15.43
C TYR A 282 16.80 11.28 13.93
N PRO A 283 17.31 12.37 13.29
CA PRO A 283 17.04 12.62 11.88
C PRO A 283 17.58 11.48 11.02
N LEU A 284 16.73 11.00 10.13
CA LEU A 284 17.04 9.91 9.23
C LEU A 284 16.26 10.11 7.93
N LYS A 285 16.91 9.95 6.79
CA LYS A 285 16.26 9.93 5.50
C LYS A 285 15.73 8.52 5.25
N THR A 286 14.42 8.37 5.26
CA THR A 286 13.75 7.08 5.08
C THR A 286 12.76 7.13 3.94
N SER A 287 12.46 5.96 3.40
CA SER A 287 11.41 5.74 2.43
C SER A 287 10.79 4.37 2.68
N GLY A 288 9.53 4.21 2.38
CA GLY A 288 8.87 2.94 2.60
C GLY A 288 7.68 2.75 1.68
N PHE A 289 7.11 1.56 1.77
CA PHE A 289 5.97 1.17 0.97
C PHE A 289 5.00 0.27 1.73
N GLY A 290 3.74 0.25 1.27
CA GLY A 290 2.72 -0.72 1.66
C GLY A 290 2.17 -1.42 0.43
N LEU A 291 2.19 -2.76 0.44
CA LEU A 291 1.59 -3.62 -0.57
C LEU A 291 0.35 -4.29 0.00
N GLY A 292 -0.81 -4.08 -0.61
CA GLY A 292 -2.02 -4.83 -0.30
C GLY A 292 -1.94 -6.26 -0.84
N ILE A 293 -1.88 -7.26 0.06
CA ILE A 293 -1.73 -8.66 -0.35
C ILE A 293 -2.94 -9.14 -1.15
N GLU A 294 -4.14 -8.75 -0.75
CA GLU A 294 -5.36 -9.14 -1.45
C GLU A 294 -5.43 -8.55 -2.86
N ARG A 295 -4.94 -7.32 -3.06
CA ARG A 295 -4.84 -6.71 -4.40
C ARG A 295 -3.82 -7.45 -5.28
N LEU A 296 -2.71 -7.89 -4.70
CA LEU A 296 -1.73 -8.72 -5.39
C LEU A 296 -2.33 -10.07 -5.80
N ILE A 297 -3.05 -10.74 -4.90
CA ILE A 297 -3.74 -12.00 -5.20
C ILE A 297 -4.82 -11.79 -6.27
N ALA A 298 -5.60 -10.72 -6.18
CA ALA A 298 -6.61 -10.39 -7.18
C ALA A 298 -6.00 -10.24 -8.58
N TRP A 299 -4.86 -9.55 -8.69
CA TRP A 299 -4.14 -9.44 -9.96
C TRP A 299 -3.62 -10.79 -10.48
N LEU A 300 -2.99 -11.60 -9.60
CA LEU A 300 -2.46 -12.92 -9.96
C LEU A 300 -3.51 -13.88 -10.54
N PHE A 301 -4.74 -13.78 -10.07
CA PHE A 301 -5.84 -14.66 -10.47
C PHE A 301 -6.94 -13.97 -11.29
N ASN A 302 -6.68 -12.72 -11.74
CA ASN A 302 -7.62 -11.94 -12.54
C ASN A 302 -9.02 -11.82 -11.90
N ILE A 303 -9.05 -11.50 -10.60
CA ILE A 303 -10.26 -11.31 -9.81
C ILE A 303 -10.62 -9.83 -9.81
N ASP A 304 -11.86 -9.51 -10.13
CA ASP A 304 -12.40 -8.16 -10.25
C ASP A 304 -13.04 -7.60 -8.98
N ASP A 305 -13.26 -8.45 -7.98
CA ASP A 305 -13.88 -8.12 -6.71
C ASP A 305 -13.04 -8.67 -5.55
N ILE A 306 -12.38 -7.76 -4.83
CA ILE A 306 -11.45 -8.11 -3.76
C ILE A 306 -12.13 -8.85 -2.59
N ARG A 307 -13.47 -8.72 -2.43
CA ARG A 307 -14.24 -9.42 -1.40
C ARG A 307 -14.25 -10.92 -1.57
N LYS A 308 -13.90 -11.41 -2.77
CA LYS A 308 -13.76 -12.85 -3.09
C LYS A 308 -12.43 -13.45 -2.62
N ILE A 309 -11.47 -12.62 -2.17
CA ILE A 309 -10.13 -13.08 -1.78
C ILE A 309 -10.11 -13.63 -0.35
N PRO A 310 -10.55 -12.92 0.71
CA PRO A 310 -10.43 -13.44 2.06
C PRO A 310 -11.26 -14.71 2.26
N TYR A 311 -10.63 -15.79 2.72
CA TYR A 311 -11.35 -17.01 3.09
C TYR A 311 -12.20 -16.81 4.37
N VAL A 312 -11.82 -15.85 5.23
CA VAL A 312 -12.65 -15.31 6.31
C VAL A 312 -12.63 -13.80 6.21
N SER A 313 -13.74 -13.20 5.79
CA SER A 313 -13.88 -11.75 5.66
C SER A 313 -14.27 -11.08 6.99
N ARG A 314 -14.02 -9.77 7.09
CA ARG A 314 -14.62 -8.89 8.09
C ARG A 314 -15.28 -7.73 7.35
N GLU A 315 -16.54 -7.48 7.70
CA GLU A 315 -17.36 -6.51 7.00
C GLU A 315 -18.14 -5.67 8.02
N ASN A 316 -18.23 -4.39 7.77
CA ASN A 316 -18.98 -3.45 8.62
C ASN A 316 -20.43 -3.90 8.78
N GLY A 317 -20.92 -3.92 10.01
CA GLY A 317 -22.31 -4.24 10.35
C GLY A 317 -22.69 -5.72 10.21
N LYS A 318 -21.74 -6.63 9.93
CA LYS A 318 -22.01 -8.06 9.79
C LYS A 318 -21.27 -8.89 10.83
N ILE A 319 -21.97 -9.85 11.39
CA ILE A 319 -21.37 -10.94 12.20
C ILE A 319 -21.08 -12.11 11.25
N ILE A 320 -19.80 -12.37 11.04
CA ILE A 320 -19.32 -13.43 10.14
C ILE A 320 -18.53 -14.44 10.98
N PHE A 321 -18.92 -15.70 10.86
CA PHE A 321 -18.20 -16.83 11.44
C PHE A 321 -17.50 -17.61 10.32
N PRO A 322 -16.37 -18.27 10.62
CA PRO A 322 -15.77 -19.22 9.70
C PRO A 322 -16.71 -20.34 9.30
#